data_e4203f5dae7aadab639e774a31f78f07
#
_entry.id   e4203f5dae7aadab639e774a31f78f07
#
_cell.length_a   1.000
_cell.length_b   1.000
_cell.length_c   1.000
_cell.angle_alpha   90.00
_cell.angle_beta   90.00
_cell.angle_gamma   90.00
#
_symmetry.space_group_name_H-M   'P 1'
#
loop_
_entity.id
_entity.type
_entity.pdbx_description
1 polymer ?
#
loop_
_entity_poly.entity_id
_entity_poly.type
_entity_poly.pdbx_seq_one_letter_code
_entity_poly.pdbx_strand_id
1 'polypeptide(L)'
;YGYLTRFKDVLLSRGSRTVRQFAERTEFYAMFGIGPYTLARYKVVWKRMAADLVAAVASQAKTPYGFKTVVPTDTTSLIATDDEAEAHYLCAVLNSAPVREFIQSYSSAGRGFGAPSVVEHIAIPRFDADHKLHRVLAELSRSLHELKQEGQRMKLGPLEKRVDEAAMRLFGVR
;
A
#
# COMPACT_ATOMS: atom_id res chain seq x y z
N TYR A 1 2.18 23.05 20.45
CA TYR A 1 1.75 24.29 19.79
C TYR A 1 2.89 25.32 19.71
N GLY A 2 3.46 25.77 20.84
CA GLY A 2 4.51 26.80 20.88
C GLY A 2 5.75 26.55 20.02
N TYR A 3 6.14 25.29 19.78
CA TYR A 3 7.21 24.95 18.85
C TYR A 3 6.83 25.30 17.40
N LEU A 4 5.63 24.92 16.96
CA LEU A 4 5.16 25.14 15.60
C LEU A 4 4.90 26.62 15.30
N THR A 5 4.55 27.41 16.30
CA THR A 5 4.33 28.86 16.15
C THR A 5 5.57 29.60 15.63
N ARG A 6 6.78 29.11 15.97
CA ARG A 6 8.04 29.67 15.46
C ARG A 6 8.22 29.55 13.95
N PHE A 7 7.46 28.63 13.31
CA PHE A 7 7.52 28.35 11.88
C PHE A 7 6.24 28.77 11.16
N LYS A 8 5.38 29.58 11.81
CA LYS A 8 4.05 29.94 11.28
C LYS A 8 4.12 30.52 9.87
N ASP A 9 4.99 31.48 9.63
CA ASP A 9 5.11 32.15 8.32
C ASP A 9 5.59 31.17 7.23
N VAL A 10 6.54 30.31 7.54
CA VAL A 10 7.01 29.25 6.64
C VAL A 10 5.89 28.25 6.34
N LEU A 11 5.12 27.86 7.33
CA LEU A 11 4.01 26.91 7.16
C LEU A 11 2.86 27.51 6.36
N LEU A 12 2.60 28.81 6.45
CA LEU A 12 1.59 29.51 5.65
C LEU A 12 2.07 29.80 4.23
N SER A 13 3.39 29.90 3.99
CA SER A 13 3.97 30.15 2.66
C SER A 13 4.20 28.88 1.82
N ARG A 14 3.61 27.74 2.17
CA ARG A 14 3.74 26.48 1.42
C ARG A 14 3.44 26.65 -0.06
N GLY A 15 4.20 25.96 -0.94
CA GLY A 15 4.14 26.12 -2.39
C GLY A 15 2.77 25.75 -3.01
N SER A 16 2.08 24.72 -2.49
CA SER A 16 0.77 24.31 -3.00
C SER A 16 -0.36 25.26 -2.59
N ARG A 17 -1.08 25.81 -3.57
CA ARG A 17 -2.27 26.65 -3.33
C ARG A 17 -3.33 25.93 -2.51
N THR A 18 -3.61 24.65 -2.81
CA THR A 18 -4.60 23.85 -2.10
C THR A 18 -4.23 23.67 -0.62
N VAL A 19 -2.94 23.41 -0.33
CA VAL A 19 -2.47 23.24 1.05
C VAL A 19 -2.53 24.55 1.83
N ARG A 20 -2.22 25.69 1.19
CA ARG A 20 -2.38 27.02 1.81
C ARG A 20 -3.83 27.32 2.16
N GLN A 21 -4.74 27.15 1.21
CA GLN A 21 -6.18 27.36 1.43
C GLN A 21 -6.74 26.44 2.53
N PHE A 22 -6.25 25.22 2.60
CA PHE A 22 -6.61 24.29 3.67
C PHE A 22 -6.11 24.79 5.04
N ALA A 23 -4.86 25.24 5.14
CA ALA A 23 -4.27 25.78 6.36
C ALA A 23 -4.96 27.08 6.82
N GLU A 24 -5.44 27.93 5.89
CA GLU A 24 -6.20 29.15 6.18
C GLU A 24 -7.60 28.83 6.76
N ARG A 25 -8.21 27.72 6.35
CA ARG A 25 -9.55 27.30 6.80
C ARG A 25 -9.54 26.44 8.06
N THR A 26 -8.37 25.93 8.44
CA THR A 26 -8.19 25.07 9.60
C THR A 26 -7.16 25.68 10.53
N GLU A 27 -5.99 25.05 10.63
CA GLU A 27 -4.89 25.52 11.47
C GLU A 27 -3.62 25.68 10.63
N PHE A 28 -2.80 26.70 10.90
CA PHE A 28 -1.58 26.99 10.12
C PHE A 28 -0.61 25.80 10.06
N TYR A 29 -0.66 24.89 11.03
CA TYR A 29 0.14 23.68 11.11
C TYR A 29 -0.58 22.44 10.59
N ALA A 30 -1.80 22.58 10.05
CA ALA A 30 -2.56 21.44 9.55
C ALA A 30 -1.82 20.73 8.43
N MET A 31 -1.93 19.40 8.42
CA MET A 31 -1.36 18.54 7.39
C MET A 31 -2.47 18.07 6.45
N PHE A 32 -2.27 18.29 5.15
CA PHE A 32 -3.20 17.83 4.13
C PHE A 32 -3.06 16.32 3.90
N GLY A 33 -4.19 15.64 3.67
CA GLY A 33 -4.19 14.21 3.37
C GLY A 33 -3.92 13.30 4.57
N ILE A 34 -4.23 13.75 5.78
CA ILE A 34 -4.21 12.96 7.01
C ILE A 34 -5.62 12.54 7.37
N GLY A 35 -5.81 11.26 7.65
CA GLY A 35 -7.08 10.66 8.08
C GLY A 35 -6.84 9.40 8.92
N PRO A 36 -7.91 8.70 9.36
CA PRO A 36 -7.79 7.46 10.14
C PRO A 36 -6.89 6.41 9.47
N TYR A 37 -6.94 6.32 8.12
CA TYR A 37 -6.10 5.44 7.33
C TYR A 37 -4.59 5.66 7.55
N THR A 38 -4.19 6.87 7.90
CA THR A 38 -2.77 7.22 8.13
C THR A 38 -2.18 6.48 9.33
N LEU A 39 -3.00 6.25 10.36
CA LEU A 39 -2.60 5.60 11.60
C LEU A 39 -3.08 4.16 11.72
N ALA A 40 -3.75 3.61 10.71
CA ALA A 40 -4.15 2.21 10.66
C ALA A 40 -2.95 1.28 10.96
N ARG A 41 -3.21 0.16 11.60
CA ARG A 41 -2.18 -0.77 12.06
C ARG A 41 -1.36 -1.37 10.92
N TYR A 42 -2.04 -1.76 9.84
CA TYR A 42 -1.43 -2.30 8.63
C TYR A 42 -1.78 -1.47 7.41
N LYS A 43 -0.87 -1.41 6.47
CA LYS A 43 -1.05 -0.72 5.18
C LYS A 43 -0.45 -1.56 4.09
N VAL A 44 -1.23 -1.84 3.06
CA VAL A 44 -0.67 -2.34 1.80
C VAL A 44 -0.24 -1.13 0.99
N VAL A 45 1.05 -1.01 0.73
CA VAL A 45 1.66 0.19 0.13
C VAL A 45 2.32 -0.14 -1.19
N TRP A 46 2.25 0.78 -2.16
CA TRP A 46 2.95 0.69 -3.44
C TRP A 46 3.29 2.08 -3.99
N LYS A 47 4.26 2.15 -4.88
CA LYS A 47 4.65 3.42 -5.53
C LYS A 47 3.56 3.88 -6.50
N ARG A 48 3.19 5.16 -6.44
CA ARG A 48 2.22 5.77 -7.38
C ARG A 48 2.76 5.86 -8.80
N MET A 49 4.05 6.15 -8.92
CA MET A 49 4.76 6.32 -10.20
C MET A 49 5.82 5.22 -10.29
N ALA A 50 5.51 4.16 -11.02
CA ALA A 50 6.40 3.03 -11.24
C ALA A 50 6.07 2.36 -12.59
N ALA A 51 7.03 1.63 -13.14
CA ALA A 51 6.83 0.82 -14.35
C ALA A 51 5.97 -0.41 -14.09
N ASP A 52 6.01 -0.92 -12.84
CA ASP A 52 5.22 -2.06 -12.39
C ASP A 52 4.58 -1.76 -11.03
N LEU A 53 3.42 -2.40 -10.77
CA LEU A 53 2.82 -2.39 -9.46
C LEU A 53 3.53 -3.43 -8.59
N VAL A 54 4.22 -2.95 -7.56
CA VAL A 54 4.82 -3.80 -6.52
C VAL A 54 4.33 -3.33 -5.17
N ALA A 55 3.51 -4.15 -4.54
CA ALA A 55 2.92 -3.90 -3.23
C ALA A 55 3.70 -4.58 -2.10
N ALA A 56 3.67 -3.97 -0.93
CA ALA A 56 4.22 -4.53 0.31
C ALA A 56 3.31 -4.20 1.50
N VAL A 57 3.33 -5.04 2.52
CA VAL A 57 2.67 -4.76 3.80
C VAL A 57 3.62 -3.96 4.69
N ALA A 58 3.15 -2.83 5.19
CA ALA A 58 3.85 -1.99 6.16
C ALA A 58 3.00 -1.84 7.43
N SER A 59 3.65 -1.89 8.59
CA SER A 59 2.98 -1.69 9.89
C SER A 59 3.79 -0.76 10.78
N GLN A 60 4.78 -1.28 11.47
CA GLN A 60 5.65 -0.55 12.38
C GLN A 60 7.11 -0.69 11.97
N ALA A 61 7.89 0.34 12.21
CA ALA A 61 9.34 0.32 12.07
C ALA A 61 10.01 0.48 13.43
N LYS A 62 11.07 -0.30 13.66
CA LYS A 62 11.93 -0.15 14.84
C LYS A 62 12.78 1.11 14.68
N THR A 63 12.73 1.99 15.66
CA THR A 63 13.51 3.23 15.71
C THR A 63 14.30 3.29 17.02
N PRO A 64 15.26 4.21 17.18
CA PRO A 64 15.93 4.43 18.46
C PRO A 64 14.96 4.80 19.61
N TYR A 65 13.76 5.27 19.29
CA TYR A 65 12.72 5.67 20.23
C TYR A 65 11.58 4.62 20.36
N GLY A 66 11.84 3.37 20.02
CA GLY A 66 10.86 2.28 20.01
C GLY A 66 10.18 2.08 18.65
N PHE A 67 9.12 1.27 18.66
CA PHE A 67 8.35 1.00 17.45
C PHE A 67 7.46 2.20 17.10
N LYS A 68 7.46 2.59 15.83
CA LYS A 68 6.65 3.69 15.29
C LYS A 68 5.84 3.21 14.10
N THR A 69 4.58 3.65 14.03
CA THR A 69 3.72 3.38 12.86
C THR A 69 4.34 4.00 11.60
N VAL A 70 4.42 3.19 10.54
CA VAL A 70 4.88 3.67 9.24
C VAL A 70 3.80 4.55 8.62
N VAL A 71 4.16 5.78 8.27
CA VAL A 71 3.31 6.73 7.56
C VAL A 71 3.91 6.98 6.17
N PRO A 72 3.28 6.46 5.10
CA PRO A 72 3.74 6.68 3.74
C PRO A 72 3.64 8.15 3.33
N THR A 73 4.52 8.57 2.41
CA THR A 73 4.48 9.92 1.80
C THR A 73 3.50 9.96 0.63
N ASP A 74 3.28 11.14 0.06
CA ASP A 74 2.39 11.41 -1.08
C ASP A 74 2.79 10.71 -2.39
N THR A 75 4.02 10.22 -2.49
CA THR A 75 4.50 9.41 -3.63
C THR A 75 4.06 7.93 -3.55
N THR A 76 3.39 7.56 -2.47
CA THR A 76 2.94 6.20 -2.18
C THR A 76 1.42 6.15 -2.12
N SER A 77 0.82 5.17 -2.77
CA SER A 77 -0.58 4.79 -2.58
C SER A 77 -0.68 3.73 -1.50
N LEU A 78 -1.83 3.65 -0.84
CA LEU A 78 -2.05 2.67 0.22
C LEU A 78 -3.51 2.20 0.30
N ILE A 79 -3.69 0.98 0.80
CA ILE A 79 -4.93 0.46 1.36
C ILE A 79 -4.67 0.23 2.86
N ALA A 80 -5.51 0.78 3.71
CA ALA A 80 -5.38 0.69 5.16
C ALA A 80 -6.33 -0.36 5.73
N THR A 81 -5.86 -1.16 6.66
CA THR A 81 -6.67 -2.13 7.42
C THR A 81 -6.07 -2.34 8.81
N ASP A 82 -6.88 -2.80 9.75
CA ASP A 82 -6.42 -3.22 11.08
C ASP A 82 -6.22 -4.75 11.19
N ASP A 83 -6.55 -5.48 10.12
CA ASP A 83 -6.38 -6.93 10.01
C ASP A 83 -5.11 -7.27 9.21
N GLU A 84 -4.18 -8.01 9.84
CA GLU A 84 -2.93 -8.43 9.22
C GLU A 84 -3.15 -9.42 8.06
N ALA A 85 -4.08 -10.36 8.24
CA ALA A 85 -4.36 -11.36 7.23
C ALA A 85 -5.00 -10.71 5.99
N GLU A 86 -5.91 -9.75 6.17
CA GLU A 86 -6.45 -8.95 5.08
C GLU A 86 -5.35 -8.17 4.36
N ALA A 87 -4.42 -7.52 5.09
CA ALA A 87 -3.31 -6.80 4.47
C ALA A 87 -2.45 -7.72 3.61
N HIS A 88 -2.09 -8.90 4.11
CA HIS A 88 -1.29 -9.86 3.36
C HIS A 88 -2.06 -10.47 2.19
N TYR A 89 -3.36 -10.73 2.32
CA TYR A 89 -4.22 -11.15 1.22
C TYR A 89 -4.23 -10.12 0.09
N LEU A 90 -4.52 -8.87 0.40
CA LEU A 90 -4.53 -7.77 -0.57
C LEU A 90 -3.16 -7.60 -1.24
N CYS A 91 -2.08 -7.70 -0.47
CA CYS A 91 -0.72 -7.61 -0.98
C CYS A 91 -0.41 -8.76 -1.95
N ALA A 92 -0.81 -10.00 -1.65
CA ALA A 92 -0.65 -11.14 -2.54
C ALA A 92 -1.41 -10.93 -3.85
N VAL A 93 -2.68 -10.54 -3.77
CA VAL A 93 -3.53 -10.29 -4.95
C VAL A 93 -2.94 -9.21 -5.84
N LEU A 94 -2.53 -8.06 -5.26
CA LEU A 94 -1.95 -6.95 -6.02
C LEU A 94 -0.64 -7.30 -6.71
N ASN A 95 0.16 -8.23 -6.17
CA ASN A 95 1.41 -8.68 -6.75
C ASN A 95 1.27 -9.85 -7.74
N SER A 96 0.07 -10.40 -7.90
CA SER A 96 -0.17 -11.58 -8.72
C SER A 96 -0.15 -11.29 -10.22
N ALA A 97 0.18 -12.31 -11.01
CA ALA A 97 0.22 -12.23 -12.48
C ALA A 97 -1.11 -11.73 -13.08
N PRO A 98 -2.30 -12.26 -12.73
CA PRO A 98 -3.55 -11.78 -13.32
C PRO A 98 -3.81 -10.30 -13.07
N VAL A 99 -3.45 -9.77 -11.90
CA VAL A 99 -3.57 -8.33 -11.62
C VAL A 99 -2.54 -7.52 -12.41
N ARG A 100 -1.32 -8.01 -12.53
CA ARG A 100 -0.28 -7.36 -13.34
C ARG A 100 -0.69 -7.28 -14.81
N GLU A 101 -1.17 -8.36 -15.38
CA GLU A 101 -1.66 -8.41 -16.78
C GLU A 101 -2.85 -7.48 -17.00
N PHE A 102 -3.81 -7.45 -16.06
CA PHE A 102 -4.93 -6.51 -16.11
C PHE A 102 -4.45 -5.06 -16.14
N ILE A 103 -3.56 -4.68 -15.23
CA ILE A 103 -3.02 -3.31 -15.13
C ILE A 103 -2.26 -2.94 -16.40
N GLN A 104 -1.46 -3.85 -16.96
CA GLN A 104 -0.72 -3.64 -18.20
C GLN A 104 -1.65 -3.47 -19.40
N SER A 105 -2.77 -4.22 -19.47
CA SER A 105 -3.76 -4.06 -20.52
C SER A 105 -4.53 -2.75 -20.45
N TYR A 106 -4.76 -2.25 -19.25
CA TYR A 106 -5.52 -1.02 -19.01
C TYR A 106 -4.69 0.25 -19.21
N SER A 107 -3.40 0.19 -18.99
CA SER A 107 -2.50 1.35 -19.07
C SER A 107 -1.67 1.34 -20.35
N SER A 108 -2.10 2.07 -21.36
CA SER A 108 -1.50 2.10 -22.72
C SER A 108 -0.14 2.78 -22.81
N ALA A 109 0.47 3.29 -21.77
CA ALA A 109 1.65 4.16 -21.93
C ALA A 109 2.70 4.13 -20.79
N GLY A 110 2.81 3.08 -20.01
CA GLY A 110 3.95 2.92 -19.09
C GLY A 110 4.09 3.97 -17.99
N ARG A 111 3.04 4.75 -17.72
CA ARG A 111 3.03 5.75 -16.64
C ARG A 111 1.80 5.58 -15.77
N GLY A 112 2.00 5.50 -14.45
CA GLY A 112 0.91 5.56 -13.48
C GLY A 112 0.22 4.26 -13.14
N PHE A 113 0.85 3.10 -13.35
CA PHE A 113 0.32 1.79 -12.91
C PHE A 113 -0.08 1.75 -11.43
N GLY A 114 0.57 2.55 -10.60
CA GLY A 114 0.26 2.66 -9.17
C GLY A 114 -0.79 3.72 -8.83
N ALA A 115 -1.45 4.35 -9.81
CA ALA A 115 -2.50 5.31 -9.51
C ALA A 115 -3.69 4.61 -8.84
N PRO A 116 -4.29 5.18 -7.77
CA PRO A 116 -5.47 4.60 -7.12
C PRO A 116 -6.60 4.29 -8.09
N SER A 117 -6.83 5.17 -9.07
CA SER A 117 -7.84 5.01 -10.11
C SER A 117 -7.67 3.75 -10.98
N VAL A 118 -6.46 3.20 -11.11
CA VAL A 118 -6.23 1.95 -11.82
C VAL A 118 -6.58 0.77 -10.94
N VAL A 119 -6.17 0.82 -9.67
CA VAL A 119 -6.41 -0.26 -8.69
C VAL A 119 -7.90 -0.40 -8.36
N GLU A 120 -8.66 0.71 -8.35
CA GLU A 120 -10.11 0.72 -8.13
C GLU A 120 -10.92 -0.09 -9.15
N HIS A 121 -10.36 -0.32 -10.34
CA HIS A 121 -11.00 -1.16 -11.37
C HIS A 121 -10.74 -2.65 -11.20
N ILE A 122 -9.89 -3.05 -10.27
CA ILE A 122 -9.63 -4.46 -9.98
C ILE A 122 -10.72 -4.95 -9.02
N ALA A 123 -11.55 -5.88 -9.47
CA ALA A 123 -12.60 -6.49 -8.66
C ALA A 123 -12.02 -7.49 -7.64
N ILE A 124 -11.23 -7.00 -6.67
CA ILE A 124 -10.67 -7.85 -5.62
C ILE A 124 -11.81 -8.26 -4.68
N PRO A 125 -12.06 -9.58 -4.49
CA PRO A 125 -13.04 -10.04 -3.52
C PRO A 125 -12.73 -9.55 -2.11
N ARG A 126 -13.77 -9.16 -1.36
CA ARG A 126 -13.58 -8.76 0.03
C ARG A 126 -12.98 -9.91 0.83
N PHE A 127 -12.01 -9.59 1.67
CA PHE A 127 -11.36 -10.60 2.51
C PHE A 127 -12.38 -11.33 3.38
N ASP A 128 -12.26 -12.64 3.40
CA ASP A 128 -13.05 -13.54 4.23
C ASP A 128 -12.10 -14.56 4.86
N ALA A 129 -12.00 -14.53 6.18
CA ALA A 129 -11.12 -15.40 6.95
C ALA A 129 -11.48 -16.89 6.86
N ASP A 130 -12.72 -17.22 6.49
CA ASP A 130 -13.18 -18.61 6.32
C ASP A 130 -12.92 -19.12 4.91
N HIS A 131 -12.67 -18.24 3.95
CA HIS A 131 -12.39 -18.61 2.57
C HIS A 131 -10.95 -19.15 2.40
N LYS A 132 -10.84 -20.41 1.96
CA LYS A 132 -9.54 -21.12 1.87
C LYS A 132 -8.49 -20.39 1.03
N LEU A 133 -8.87 -19.86 -0.16
CA LEU A 133 -7.92 -19.17 -1.04
C LEU A 133 -7.45 -17.85 -0.45
N HIS A 134 -8.29 -17.12 0.29
CA HIS A 134 -7.90 -15.87 0.94
C HIS A 134 -6.83 -16.14 2.00
N ARG A 135 -7.01 -17.16 2.83
CA ARG A 135 -5.98 -17.57 3.81
C ARG A 135 -4.68 -17.99 3.15
N VAL A 136 -4.75 -18.81 2.11
CA VAL A 136 -3.56 -19.26 1.38
C VAL A 136 -2.78 -18.08 0.80
N LEU A 137 -3.46 -17.12 0.18
CA LEU A 137 -2.82 -15.91 -0.36
C LEU A 137 -2.18 -15.06 0.75
N ALA A 138 -2.86 -14.89 1.89
CA ALA A 138 -2.32 -14.18 3.04
C ALA A 138 -1.05 -14.84 3.59
N GLU A 139 -1.06 -16.16 3.77
CA GLU A 139 0.09 -16.93 4.26
C GLU A 139 1.28 -16.88 3.29
N LEU A 140 1.04 -17.02 1.97
CA LEU A 140 2.07 -16.90 0.96
C LEU A 140 2.73 -15.53 0.97
N SER A 141 1.93 -14.45 1.07
CA SER A 141 2.46 -13.08 1.18
C SER A 141 3.29 -12.90 2.44
N ARG A 142 2.87 -13.42 3.59
CA ARG A 142 3.64 -13.35 4.84
C ARG A 142 4.99 -14.04 4.68
N SER A 143 4.99 -15.28 4.17
CA SER A 143 6.21 -16.04 3.94
C SER A 143 7.16 -15.34 2.96
N LEU A 144 6.64 -14.71 1.91
CA LEU A 144 7.45 -13.90 0.98
C LEU A 144 8.09 -12.69 1.65
N HIS A 145 7.38 -12.01 2.57
CA HIS A 145 7.96 -10.89 3.34
C HIS A 145 9.09 -11.37 4.27
N GLU A 146 8.88 -12.48 4.98
CA GLU A 146 9.89 -13.07 5.85
C GLU A 146 11.16 -13.45 5.07
N LEU A 147 11.02 -14.18 3.97
CA LEU A 147 12.16 -14.56 3.12
C LEU A 147 12.90 -13.34 2.53
N LYS A 148 12.20 -12.29 2.17
CA LYS A 148 12.82 -11.04 1.70
C LYS A 148 13.61 -10.34 2.81
N GLN A 149 13.08 -10.29 4.03
CA GLN A 149 13.77 -9.72 5.20
C GLN A 149 15.02 -10.52 5.56
N GLU A 150 14.99 -11.85 5.41
CA GLU A 150 16.11 -12.76 5.64
C GLU A 150 17.12 -12.79 4.47
N GLY A 151 16.84 -12.09 3.38
CA GLY A 151 17.70 -12.07 2.19
C GLY A 151 17.68 -13.35 1.36
N GLN A 152 16.74 -14.27 1.59
CA GLN A 152 16.65 -15.58 0.95
C GLN A 152 16.02 -15.53 -0.44
N ARG A 153 16.61 -14.78 -1.37
CA ARG A 153 16.06 -14.50 -2.70
C ARG A 153 15.78 -15.73 -3.55
N MET A 154 16.60 -16.78 -3.43
CA MET A 154 16.44 -18.01 -4.21
C MET A 154 15.13 -18.76 -3.93
N LYS A 155 14.51 -18.55 -2.77
CA LYS A 155 13.27 -19.20 -2.37
C LYS A 155 12.00 -18.44 -2.77
N LEU A 156 12.12 -17.23 -3.34
CA LEU A 156 10.96 -16.40 -3.67
C LEU A 156 10.17 -16.95 -4.86
N GLY A 157 10.84 -17.29 -5.96
CA GLY A 157 10.19 -17.70 -7.22
C GLY A 157 9.13 -18.80 -7.09
N PRO A 158 9.40 -19.91 -6.37
CA PRO A 158 8.40 -20.96 -6.16
C PRO A 158 7.16 -20.47 -5.39
N LEU A 159 7.31 -19.54 -4.43
CA LEU A 159 6.19 -18.97 -3.69
C LEU A 159 5.43 -17.95 -4.51
N GLU A 160 6.12 -17.12 -5.28
CA GLU A 160 5.50 -16.17 -6.21
C GLU A 160 4.61 -16.91 -7.23
N LYS A 161 5.10 -18.02 -7.80
CA LYS A 161 4.30 -18.88 -8.69
C LYS A 161 3.04 -19.42 -7.99
N ARG A 162 3.12 -19.82 -6.74
CA ARG A 162 1.96 -20.28 -5.96
C ARG A 162 0.96 -19.15 -5.70
N VAL A 163 1.43 -17.91 -5.52
CA VAL A 163 0.57 -16.74 -5.43
C VAL A 163 -0.21 -16.56 -6.74
N ASP A 164 0.48 -16.64 -7.88
CA ASP A 164 -0.14 -16.50 -9.21
C ASP A 164 -1.21 -17.58 -9.43
N GLU A 165 -0.90 -18.84 -9.15
CA GLU A 165 -1.84 -19.97 -9.26
C GLU A 165 -3.08 -19.79 -8.35
N ALA A 166 -2.89 -19.33 -7.12
CA ALA A 166 -3.98 -19.09 -6.18
C ALA A 166 -4.84 -17.91 -6.62
N ALA A 167 -4.24 -16.84 -7.13
CA ALA A 167 -4.95 -15.67 -7.64
C ALA A 167 -5.71 -15.99 -8.95
N MET A 168 -5.16 -16.78 -9.86
CA MET A 168 -5.87 -17.26 -11.05
C MET A 168 -7.16 -18.01 -10.66
N ARG A 169 -7.06 -18.89 -9.65
CA ARG A 169 -8.25 -19.60 -9.13
C ARG A 169 -9.25 -18.65 -8.48
N LEU A 170 -8.79 -17.63 -7.77
CA LEU A 170 -9.63 -16.64 -7.11
C LEU A 170 -10.46 -15.85 -8.13
N PHE A 171 -9.84 -15.47 -9.25
CA PHE A 171 -10.50 -14.73 -10.33
C PHE A 171 -11.19 -15.61 -11.37
N GLY A 172 -11.10 -16.95 -11.26
CA GLY A 172 -11.67 -17.89 -12.22
C GLY A 172 -11.00 -17.84 -13.61
N VAL A 173 -9.75 -17.37 -13.68
CA VAL A 173 -8.93 -17.31 -14.89
C VAL A 173 -8.18 -18.64 -15.04
N ARG A 174 -8.12 -19.17 -16.30
CA ARG A 174 -7.40 -20.41 -16.62
C ARG A 174 -6.08 -20.11 -17.32
#